data_48e453f416bb944a64580aebefb68e5f
#
_entry.id   48e453f416bb944a64580aebefb68e5f
#
_cell.length_a   1.000
_cell.length_b   1.000
_cell.length_c   1.000
_cell.angle_alpha   90.00
_cell.angle_beta   90.00
_cell.angle_gamma   90.00
#
_symmetry.space_group_name_H-M   'P 1'
#
loop_
_entity.id
_entity.type
_entity.pdbx_description
1 polymer ?
#
loop_
_entity_poly.entity_id
_entity_poly.type
_entity_poly.pdbx_seq_one_letter_code
_entity_poly.pdbx_strand_id
1 'polypeptide(L)'
;MKLLNIKKIGFTAAFGLALLLGASIDGAAQGNSGWAHEKNRIRKQRKEYEKAQKHGFRLYRGGSFYETDQRGVDLIRRAINAGYSQGYRAGANDRRYRPNDDYRDDPYYRSGNYGYQSYVDLNQYQYYFREGYERGYRDGYNSQSQYGYYSGGKWSILGSILNGILNLRSY
;
A
#
# COMPACT_ATOMS: atom_id res chain seq x y z
N MET A 1 1.36 -28.33 33.31
CA MET A 1 0.73 -27.38 32.36
C MET A 1 1.52 -26.07 32.38
N LYS A 2 2.38 -25.85 31.38
CA LYS A 2 3.16 -24.59 31.25
C LYS A 2 2.53 -23.73 30.17
N LEU A 3 2.04 -22.57 30.57
CA LEU A 3 1.46 -21.58 29.67
C LEU A 3 2.60 -20.88 28.88
N LEU A 4 2.57 -20.99 27.58
CA LEU A 4 3.45 -20.26 26.69
C LEU A 4 2.98 -18.80 26.57
N ASN A 5 3.81 -17.89 27.04
CA ASN A 5 3.63 -16.46 26.91
C ASN A 5 4.07 -16.02 25.52
N ILE A 6 3.13 -15.78 24.62
CA ILE A 6 3.40 -15.18 23.31
C ILE A 6 3.50 -13.66 23.50
N LYS A 7 4.72 -13.15 23.59
CA LYS A 7 4.99 -11.72 23.56
C LYS A 7 4.61 -11.16 22.19
N LYS A 8 3.58 -10.33 22.16
CA LYS A 8 3.20 -9.51 21.00
C LYS A 8 4.32 -8.53 20.71
N ILE A 9 5.07 -8.75 19.64
CA ILE A 9 6.01 -7.77 19.11
C ILE A 9 5.22 -6.80 18.24
N GLY A 10 4.80 -5.70 18.84
CA GLY A 10 4.26 -4.57 18.11
C GLY A 10 5.40 -3.82 17.40
N PHE A 11 5.50 -3.96 16.11
CA PHE A 11 6.43 -3.16 15.30
C PHE A 11 5.78 -1.83 14.95
N THR A 12 5.89 -0.85 15.83
CA THR A 12 5.63 0.55 15.49
C THR A 12 6.93 1.15 14.95
N ALA A 13 7.10 1.09 13.63
CA ALA A 13 8.17 1.82 12.96
C ALA A 13 7.75 3.28 12.75
N ALA A 14 7.82 4.07 13.81
CA ALA A 14 7.84 5.52 13.70
C ALA A 14 9.29 5.96 13.51
N PHE A 15 9.76 6.03 12.27
CA PHE A 15 11.05 6.67 11.96
C PHE A 15 10.81 8.16 11.81
N GLY A 16 10.90 8.88 12.95
CA GLY A 16 11.06 10.31 12.96
C GLY A 16 12.46 10.66 12.43
N LEU A 17 12.51 11.32 11.29
CA LEU A 17 13.71 11.96 10.76
C LEU A 17 14.03 13.17 11.65
N ALA A 18 14.80 12.97 12.72
CA ALA A 18 15.36 14.07 13.49
C ALA A 18 16.54 14.68 12.70
N LEU A 19 16.28 15.79 12.04
CA LEU A 19 17.31 16.72 11.60
C LEU A 19 17.92 17.36 12.85
N LEU A 20 19.05 16.84 13.31
CA LEU A 20 19.90 17.50 14.27
C LEU A 20 20.65 18.63 13.56
N LEU A 21 20.10 19.83 13.66
CA LEU A 21 20.83 21.08 13.46
C LEU A 21 21.94 21.19 14.52
N GLY A 22 23.11 21.58 14.05
CA GLY A 22 24.37 21.64 14.77
C GLY A 22 24.30 22.17 16.20
N ALA A 23 24.87 21.38 17.08
CA ALA A 23 25.46 21.86 18.31
C ALA A 23 26.96 21.56 18.27
N SER A 24 27.73 22.60 18.13
CA SER A 24 29.18 22.56 18.37
C SER A 24 29.41 22.18 19.82
N ILE A 25 29.96 21.01 20.04
CA ILE A 25 30.52 20.63 21.33
C ILE A 25 32.01 20.46 21.10
N ASP A 26 32.76 21.51 21.44
CA ASP A 26 34.17 21.40 21.75
C ASP A 26 34.30 20.58 23.02
N GLY A 27 34.94 19.43 22.93
CA GLY A 27 35.17 18.60 24.12
C GLY A 27 35.89 17.29 23.83
N ALA A 28 37.20 17.31 23.90
CA ALA A 28 38.10 16.19 24.23
C ALA A 28 38.03 14.90 23.41
N ALA A 29 39.13 14.71 22.71
CA ALA A 29 39.57 13.45 22.11
C ALA A 29 39.48 12.27 23.08
N GLN A 30 38.50 11.38 22.89
CA GLN A 30 38.56 10.03 23.43
C GLN A 30 37.68 9.09 22.61
N GLY A 31 38.32 8.19 21.83
CA GLY A 31 37.68 6.97 21.37
C GLY A 31 37.16 6.96 19.92
N ASN A 32 38.08 6.94 18.95
CA ASN A 32 37.76 6.74 17.52
C ASN A 32 37.14 5.36 17.21
N SER A 33 36.93 4.49 18.21
CA SER A 33 36.35 3.16 18.05
C SER A 33 34.83 3.14 18.05
N GLY A 34 34.17 3.96 18.87
CA GLY A 34 32.70 4.00 18.95
C GLY A 34 32.03 4.50 17.68
N TRP A 35 32.62 5.50 17.05
CA TRP A 35 32.13 6.07 15.79
C TRP A 35 32.23 5.08 14.61
N ALA A 36 33.31 4.32 14.54
CA ALA A 36 33.49 3.30 13.53
C ALA A 36 32.50 2.15 13.68
N HIS A 37 32.23 1.72 14.92
CA HIS A 37 31.23 0.70 15.23
C HIS A 37 29.80 1.15 14.88
N GLU A 38 29.42 2.39 15.22
CA GLU A 38 28.12 2.97 14.92
C GLU A 38 27.92 3.11 13.41
N LYS A 39 28.92 3.65 12.70
CA LYS A 39 28.92 3.77 11.24
C LYS A 39 28.76 2.41 10.56
N ASN A 40 29.43 1.39 11.04
CA ASN A 40 29.31 0.03 10.52
C ASN A 40 27.95 -0.59 10.84
N ARG A 41 27.36 -0.31 12.00
CA ARG A 41 26.02 -0.76 12.38
C ARG A 41 24.96 -0.14 11.45
N ILE A 42 25.02 1.18 11.24
CA ILE A 42 24.12 1.89 10.33
C ILE A 42 24.26 1.37 8.89
N ARG A 43 25.50 1.15 8.44
CA ARG A 43 25.78 0.63 7.09
C ARG A 43 25.25 -0.81 6.92
N LYS A 44 25.34 -1.63 7.96
CA LYS A 44 24.80 -3.00 7.95
C LYS A 44 23.28 -2.98 7.93
N GLN A 45 22.63 -2.15 8.77
CA GLN A 45 21.18 -1.97 8.77
C GLN A 45 20.66 -1.45 7.42
N ARG A 46 21.37 -0.48 6.83
CA ARG A 46 21.02 0.03 5.48
C ARG A 46 21.11 -1.08 4.42
N LYS A 47 22.16 -1.88 4.43
CA LYS A 47 22.31 -3.01 3.50
C LYS A 47 21.25 -4.10 3.71
N GLU A 48 20.88 -4.38 4.95
CA GLU A 48 19.81 -5.34 5.27
C GLU A 48 18.44 -4.77 4.85
N TYR A 49 18.20 -3.48 5.05
CA TYR A 49 17.01 -2.80 4.57
C TYR A 49 16.94 -2.78 3.02
N GLU A 50 18.05 -2.47 2.36
CA GLU A 50 18.16 -2.53 0.89
C GLU A 50 18.00 -3.96 0.35
N LYS A 51 18.48 -4.98 1.07
CA LYS A 51 18.25 -6.40 0.72
C LYS A 51 16.79 -6.80 0.95
N ALA A 52 16.19 -6.38 2.05
CA ALA A 52 14.78 -6.66 2.32
C ALA A 52 13.85 -5.98 1.31
N GLN A 53 14.26 -4.83 0.75
CA GLN A 53 13.55 -4.17 -0.36
C GLN A 53 13.75 -4.89 -1.71
N LYS A 54 14.81 -5.69 -1.83
CA LYS A 54 15.11 -6.48 -3.05
C LYS A 54 14.38 -7.82 -3.12
N HIS A 55 13.51 -8.16 -2.16
CA HIS A 55 12.56 -9.25 -2.39
C HIS A 55 11.64 -8.82 -3.51
N GLY A 56 11.89 -9.37 -4.68
CA GLY A 56 11.12 -9.11 -5.87
C GLY A 56 9.74 -9.73 -5.74
N PHE A 57 8.75 -8.99 -6.16
CA PHE A 57 7.39 -9.46 -6.29
C PHE A 57 7.00 -9.46 -7.76
N ARG A 58 6.28 -10.48 -8.16
CA ARG A 58 5.65 -10.57 -9.47
C ARG A 58 4.16 -10.44 -9.32
N LEU A 59 3.61 -9.48 -10.00
CA LEU A 59 2.18 -9.29 -10.17
C LEU A 59 1.79 -9.84 -11.54
N TYR A 60 0.85 -10.78 -11.56
CA TYR A 60 0.42 -11.39 -12.82
C TYR A 60 -0.81 -10.66 -13.37
N ARG A 61 -0.72 -10.23 -14.63
CA ARG A 61 -1.81 -9.55 -15.33
C ARG A 61 -1.85 -9.95 -16.80
N GLY A 62 -3.00 -10.47 -17.27
CA GLY A 62 -3.25 -10.67 -18.68
C GLY A 62 -2.19 -11.51 -19.43
N GLY A 63 -1.62 -12.53 -18.79
CA GLY A 63 -0.57 -13.36 -19.37
C GLY A 63 0.86 -12.84 -19.19
N SER A 64 1.03 -11.65 -18.59
CA SER A 64 2.34 -11.01 -18.36
C SER A 64 2.62 -10.81 -16.89
N PHE A 65 3.91 -10.83 -16.53
CA PHE A 65 4.37 -10.49 -15.18
C PHE A 65 4.85 -9.04 -15.15
N TYR A 66 4.50 -8.36 -14.06
CA TYR A 66 5.06 -7.07 -13.68
C TYR A 66 5.89 -7.25 -12.42
N GLU A 67 7.18 -6.91 -12.49
CA GLU A 67 8.09 -7.02 -11.34
C GLU A 67 8.11 -5.70 -10.57
N THR A 68 8.07 -5.81 -9.24
CA THR A 68 8.12 -4.67 -8.34
C THR A 68 8.70 -5.08 -6.98
N ASP A 69 8.95 -4.11 -6.12
CA ASP A 69 9.35 -4.32 -4.73
C ASP A 69 8.16 -4.16 -3.77
N GLN A 70 8.42 -4.27 -2.46
CA GLN A 70 7.39 -4.11 -1.44
C GLN A 70 6.67 -2.76 -1.51
N ARG A 71 7.40 -1.68 -1.81
CA ARG A 71 6.81 -0.35 -1.93
C ARG A 71 5.84 -0.25 -3.10
N GLY A 72 6.20 -0.86 -4.23
CA GLY A 72 5.31 -0.93 -5.38
C GLY A 72 4.08 -1.77 -5.09
N VAL A 73 4.22 -2.92 -4.42
CA VAL A 73 3.07 -3.74 -3.96
C VAL A 73 2.15 -2.92 -3.07
N ASP A 74 2.69 -2.16 -2.10
CA ASP A 74 1.89 -1.35 -1.19
C ASP A 74 1.18 -0.21 -1.90
N LEU A 75 1.79 0.37 -2.93
CA LEU A 75 1.16 1.39 -3.76
C LEU A 75 0.01 0.80 -4.59
N ILE A 76 0.19 -0.38 -5.18
CA ILE A 76 -0.86 -1.08 -5.90
C ILE A 76 -2.01 -1.49 -4.98
N ARG A 77 -1.74 -1.98 -3.77
CA ARG A 77 -2.78 -2.24 -2.76
C ARG A 77 -3.59 -1.00 -2.43
N ARG A 78 -2.92 0.14 -2.30
CA ARG A 78 -3.59 1.44 -2.10
C ARG A 78 -4.43 1.84 -3.31
N ALA A 79 -3.98 1.59 -4.53
CA ALA A 79 -4.75 1.83 -5.74
C ALA A 79 -6.08 1.05 -5.73
N ILE A 80 -6.03 -0.25 -5.43
CA ILE A 80 -7.22 -1.11 -5.35
C ILE A 80 -8.20 -0.59 -4.28
N ASN A 81 -7.69 -0.27 -3.08
CA ASN A 81 -8.53 0.26 -1.99
C ASN A 81 -9.13 1.63 -2.32
N ALA A 82 -8.35 2.52 -2.93
CA ALA A 82 -8.82 3.83 -3.35
C ALA A 82 -9.91 3.70 -4.43
N GLY A 83 -9.68 2.83 -5.41
CA GLY A 83 -10.67 2.48 -6.43
C GLY A 83 -11.96 1.96 -5.80
N TYR A 84 -11.87 0.96 -4.91
CA TYR A 84 -13.02 0.41 -4.22
C TYR A 84 -13.83 1.49 -3.47
N SER A 85 -13.15 2.35 -2.71
CA SER A 85 -13.81 3.41 -1.96
C SER A 85 -14.50 4.44 -2.85
N GLN A 86 -13.88 4.84 -3.96
CA GLN A 86 -14.49 5.77 -4.93
C GLN A 86 -15.65 5.11 -5.67
N GLY A 87 -15.47 3.87 -6.14
CA GLY A 87 -16.51 3.10 -6.79
C GLY A 87 -17.75 2.89 -5.92
N TYR A 88 -17.55 2.54 -4.64
CA TYR A 88 -18.68 2.39 -3.71
C TYR A 88 -19.52 3.66 -3.59
N ARG A 89 -18.85 4.82 -3.47
CA ARG A 89 -19.54 6.12 -3.39
C ARG A 89 -20.30 6.42 -4.67
N ALA A 90 -19.67 6.19 -5.82
CA ALA A 90 -20.31 6.42 -7.12
C ALA A 90 -21.52 5.50 -7.29
N GLY A 91 -21.39 4.19 -7.05
CA GLY A 91 -22.50 3.25 -7.17
C GLY A 91 -23.67 3.58 -6.22
N ALA A 92 -23.38 3.93 -4.97
CA ALA A 92 -24.42 4.35 -4.03
C ALA A 92 -25.13 5.66 -4.45
N ASN A 93 -24.38 6.57 -5.08
CA ASN A 93 -24.93 7.81 -5.65
C ASN A 93 -25.81 7.52 -6.87
N ASP A 94 -25.32 6.70 -7.81
CA ASP A 94 -26.04 6.40 -9.04
C ASP A 94 -27.33 5.61 -8.78
N ARG A 95 -27.29 4.63 -7.87
CA ARG A 95 -28.52 3.96 -7.42
C ARG A 95 -29.58 4.97 -6.97
N ARG A 96 -29.19 6.04 -6.30
CA ARG A 96 -30.12 7.01 -5.74
C ARG A 96 -30.62 8.05 -6.75
N TYR A 97 -29.74 8.50 -7.62
CA TYR A 97 -29.99 9.66 -8.47
C TYR A 97 -29.93 9.37 -9.96
N ARG A 98 -29.24 8.31 -10.38
CA ARG A 98 -28.96 7.99 -11.79
C ARG A 98 -28.93 6.48 -12.04
N PRO A 99 -30.05 5.77 -11.85
CA PRO A 99 -30.07 4.30 -11.81
C PRO A 99 -29.69 3.61 -13.14
N ASN A 100 -29.51 4.35 -14.23
CA ASN A 100 -29.13 3.83 -15.54
C ASN A 100 -27.74 4.29 -16.02
N ASP A 101 -26.97 4.98 -15.16
CA ASP A 101 -25.63 5.44 -15.53
C ASP A 101 -24.64 4.25 -15.62
N ASP A 102 -23.71 4.37 -16.55
CA ASP A 102 -22.59 3.44 -16.69
C ASP A 102 -21.39 3.99 -15.87
N TYR A 103 -20.89 3.20 -14.93
CA TYR A 103 -19.73 3.58 -14.13
C TYR A 103 -18.48 3.90 -14.96
N ARG A 104 -18.43 3.45 -16.23
CA ARG A 104 -17.33 3.74 -17.15
C ARG A 104 -17.26 5.22 -17.53
N ASP A 105 -18.35 5.96 -17.40
CA ASP A 105 -18.41 7.39 -17.65
C ASP A 105 -17.97 8.23 -16.44
N ASP A 106 -17.83 7.61 -15.26
CA ASP A 106 -17.34 8.31 -14.07
C ASP A 106 -15.91 8.83 -14.26
N PRO A 107 -15.63 10.11 -13.96
CA PRO A 107 -14.30 10.70 -14.12
C PRO A 107 -13.19 9.97 -13.34
N TYR A 108 -13.48 9.44 -12.15
CA TYR A 108 -12.51 8.67 -11.37
C TYR A 108 -12.19 7.33 -12.04
N TYR A 109 -13.19 6.65 -12.60
CA TYR A 109 -12.95 5.41 -13.34
C TYR A 109 -12.14 5.66 -14.61
N ARG A 110 -12.49 6.68 -15.38
CA ARG A 110 -11.80 7.02 -16.64
C ARG A 110 -10.36 7.40 -16.40
N SER A 111 -10.10 8.29 -15.45
CA SER A 111 -8.74 8.72 -15.12
C SER A 111 -7.93 7.59 -14.44
N GLY A 112 -8.54 6.88 -13.49
CA GLY A 112 -7.91 5.79 -12.75
C GLY A 112 -6.66 6.16 -11.95
N ASN A 113 -6.40 7.46 -11.75
CA ASN A 113 -5.14 7.96 -11.21
C ASN A 113 -5.26 8.58 -9.81
N TYR A 114 -6.41 8.48 -9.18
CA TYR A 114 -6.61 9.04 -7.83
C TYR A 114 -5.65 8.42 -6.81
N GLY A 115 -4.79 9.24 -6.21
CA GLY A 115 -3.75 8.80 -5.28
C GLY A 115 -2.50 8.21 -5.94
N TYR A 116 -2.35 8.33 -7.25
CA TYR A 116 -1.18 7.89 -7.99
C TYR A 116 0.11 8.54 -7.51
N GLN A 117 1.17 7.74 -7.48
CA GLN A 117 2.54 8.18 -7.28
C GLN A 117 3.42 7.55 -8.36
N SER A 118 4.37 8.31 -8.91
CA SER A 118 5.23 7.91 -10.04
C SER A 118 6.23 6.78 -9.75
N TYR A 119 6.09 6.08 -8.63
CA TYR A 119 6.94 4.95 -8.26
C TYR A 119 6.61 3.67 -9.03
N VAL A 120 5.37 3.51 -9.45
CA VAL A 120 4.92 2.42 -10.33
C VAL A 120 4.45 2.98 -11.66
N ASP A 121 4.43 2.15 -12.70
CA ASP A 121 3.89 2.54 -14.00
C ASP A 121 2.43 2.98 -13.88
N LEU A 122 2.06 4.07 -14.57
CA LEU A 122 0.72 4.65 -14.51
C LEU A 122 -0.35 3.67 -15.00
N ASN A 123 -0.07 2.92 -16.08
CA ASN A 123 -1.05 1.97 -16.63
C ASN A 123 -1.29 0.80 -15.66
N GLN A 124 -0.25 0.39 -14.93
CA GLN A 124 -0.39 -0.62 -13.86
C GLN A 124 -1.26 -0.06 -12.73
N TYR A 125 -0.97 1.15 -12.25
CA TYR A 125 -1.77 1.78 -11.22
C TYR A 125 -3.24 1.91 -11.63
N GLN A 126 -3.51 2.43 -12.82
CA GLN A 126 -4.86 2.61 -13.37
C GLN A 126 -5.63 1.30 -13.48
N TYR A 127 -4.96 0.24 -13.92
CA TYR A 127 -5.58 -1.07 -13.99
C TYR A 127 -6.08 -1.54 -12.63
N TYR A 128 -5.20 -1.53 -11.62
CA TYR A 128 -5.55 -1.99 -10.28
C TYR A 128 -6.55 -1.08 -9.59
N PHE A 129 -6.49 0.22 -9.85
CA PHE A 129 -7.51 1.16 -9.38
C PHE A 129 -8.89 0.80 -9.94
N ARG A 130 -9.00 0.55 -11.24
CA ARG A 130 -10.26 0.17 -11.90
C ARG A 130 -10.79 -1.17 -11.41
N GLU A 131 -9.94 -2.15 -11.17
CA GLU A 131 -10.31 -3.44 -10.58
C GLU A 131 -10.98 -3.28 -9.20
N GLY A 132 -10.45 -2.37 -8.38
CA GLY A 132 -11.08 -1.99 -7.12
C GLY A 132 -12.38 -1.24 -7.33
N TYR A 133 -12.37 -0.26 -8.25
CA TYR A 133 -13.52 0.61 -8.52
C TYR A 133 -14.76 -0.17 -8.95
N GLU A 134 -14.62 -1.10 -9.88
CA GLU A 134 -15.74 -1.92 -10.37
C GLU A 134 -16.42 -2.72 -9.27
N ARG A 135 -15.62 -3.29 -8.36
CA ARG A 135 -16.15 -4.04 -7.21
C ARG A 135 -16.84 -3.13 -6.21
N GLY A 136 -16.23 -1.97 -5.95
CA GLY A 136 -16.82 -0.97 -5.09
C GLY A 136 -18.13 -0.43 -5.65
N TYR A 137 -18.16 -0.10 -6.93
CA TYR A 137 -19.37 0.37 -7.61
C TYR A 137 -20.51 -0.65 -7.50
N ARG A 138 -20.22 -1.92 -7.77
CA ARG A 138 -21.20 -3.01 -7.67
C ARG A 138 -21.76 -3.13 -6.25
N ASP A 139 -20.91 -3.08 -5.23
CA ASP A 139 -21.34 -3.12 -3.84
C ASP A 139 -22.18 -1.90 -3.47
N GLY A 140 -21.74 -0.70 -3.84
CA GLY A 140 -22.45 0.55 -3.56
C GLY A 140 -23.81 0.61 -4.26
N TYR A 141 -23.85 0.25 -5.53
CA TYR A 141 -25.08 0.25 -6.33
C TYR A 141 -26.11 -0.74 -5.78
N ASN A 142 -25.68 -1.93 -5.39
CA ASN A 142 -26.56 -2.94 -4.83
C ASN A 142 -26.80 -2.80 -3.30
N SER A 143 -26.18 -1.81 -2.65
CA SER A 143 -26.17 -1.69 -1.18
C SER A 143 -25.70 -2.94 -0.47
N GLN A 144 -24.66 -3.56 -0.98
CA GLN A 144 -24.04 -4.79 -0.49
C GLN A 144 -22.63 -4.54 0.01
N SER A 145 -22.05 -5.53 0.67
CA SER A 145 -20.65 -5.55 1.12
C SER A 145 -20.02 -6.89 0.74
N GLN A 146 -20.22 -7.31 -0.51
CA GLN A 146 -19.72 -8.58 -1.01
C GLN A 146 -18.19 -8.57 -1.16
N TYR A 147 -17.62 -7.45 -1.59
CA TYR A 147 -16.20 -7.31 -1.88
C TYR A 147 -15.44 -6.49 -0.84
N GLY A 148 -16.13 -5.84 0.07
CA GLY A 148 -15.48 -4.96 1.03
C GLY A 148 -16.27 -4.75 2.32
N TYR A 149 -15.78 -3.81 3.13
CA TYR A 149 -16.36 -3.48 4.43
C TYR A 149 -16.13 -2.00 4.78
N TYR A 150 -16.94 -1.49 5.68
CA TYR A 150 -16.79 -0.15 6.22
C TYR A 150 -16.09 -0.19 7.57
N SER A 151 -14.97 0.55 7.70
CA SER A 151 -14.22 0.65 8.96
C SER A 151 -13.43 1.96 9.00
N GLY A 152 -13.37 2.58 10.18
CA GLY A 152 -12.61 3.81 10.36
C GLY A 152 -13.03 4.97 9.44
N GLY A 153 -14.32 5.11 9.16
CA GLY A 153 -14.85 6.19 8.31
C GLY A 153 -14.68 5.99 6.80
N LYS A 154 -14.20 4.85 6.34
CA LYS A 154 -13.95 4.56 4.93
C LYS A 154 -14.33 3.15 4.52
N TRP A 155 -14.64 3.00 3.25
CA TRP A 155 -14.80 1.70 2.60
C TRP A 155 -13.45 1.12 2.20
N SER A 156 -13.25 -0.17 2.43
CA SER A 156 -12.03 -0.91 2.10
C SER A 156 -12.39 -2.28 1.54
N ILE A 157 -11.57 -2.76 0.59
CA ILE A 157 -11.76 -4.08 0.01
C ILE A 157 -11.35 -5.19 0.98
N LEU A 158 -12.01 -6.34 0.92
CA LEU A 158 -11.64 -7.52 1.71
C LEU A 158 -10.26 -8.03 1.31
N GLY A 159 -9.46 -8.46 2.30
CA GLY A 159 -8.10 -8.94 2.08
C GLY A 159 -8.02 -10.14 1.12
N SER A 160 -8.98 -11.07 1.17
CA SER A 160 -9.07 -12.19 0.24
C SER A 160 -9.28 -11.74 -1.20
N ILE A 161 -10.15 -10.77 -1.42
CA ILE A 161 -10.42 -10.20 -2.75
C ILE A 161 -9.20 -9.42 -3.24
N LEU A 162 -8.59 -8.60 -2.38
CA LEU A 162 -7.37 -7.87 -2.67
C LEU A 162 -6.25 -8.79 -3.13
N ASN A 163 -6.01 -9.89 -2.42
CA ASN A 163 -4.98 -10.86 -2.77
C ASN A 163 -5.30 -11.58 -4.09
N GLY A 164 -6.57 -11.87 -4.35
CA GLY A 164 -7.01 -12.44 -5.64
C GLY A 164 -6.74 -11.50 -6.82
N ILE A 165 -6.99 -10.19 -6.65
CA ILE A 165 -6.69 -9.18 -7.68
C ILE A 165 -5.19 -9.05 -7.91
N LEU A 166 -4.40 -9.02 -6.83
CA LEU A 166 -2.95 -8.86 -6.91
C LEU A 166 -2.27 -10.04 -7.58
N ASN A 167 -2.78 -11.27 -7.37
CA ASN A 167 -2.14 -12.51 -7.83
C ASN A 167 -0.60 -12.47 -7.61
N LEU A 168 -0.22 -12.16 -6.36
CA LEU A 168 1.14 -11.84 -5.98
C LEU A 168 1.96 -13.12 -5.79
N ARG A 169 3.17 -13.15 -6.38
CA ARG A 169 4.19 -14.17 -6.13
C ARG A 169 5.49 -13.50 -5.70
N SER A 170 6.08 -14.00 -4.62
CA SER A 170 7.44 -13.63 -4.20
C SER A 170 8.47 -14.58 -4.83
N TYR A 171 9.67 -14.10 -5.11
CA TYR A 171 10.80 -14.89 -5.59
C TYR A 171 12.11 -14.42 -4.96
#